data_af5c33f805703edbdf208e9280540d2c
#
_entry.id   af5c33f805703edbdf208e9280540d2c
#
_cell.length_a   1.000
_cell.length_b   1.000
_cell.length_c   1.000
_cell.angle_alpha   90.00
_cell.angle_beta   90.00
_cell.angle_gamma   90.00
#
_symmetry.space_group_name_H-M   'P 1'
#
loop_
_entity.id
_entity.type
_entity.pdbx_description
1 polymer ?
#
loop_
_entity_poly.entity_id
_entity_poly.type
_entity_poly.pdbx_seq_one_letter_code
_entity_poly.pdbx_strand_id
1 'polypeptide(L)'
;MSDLAQSLLQSSPNARLRELDQPIGVLPLLRKALTHYGEAWMPLLMVFGAIGAVAYADHRVASVSLVYLYILPLAIGAIFLRPAISYSLIVFCVLLHDYFSPRSINPPIRIFHNLSAMLCFAFVVYVTQRYIELRERLAKIV
;
A
#
# COMPACT_ATOMS: atom_id res chain seq x y z
N MET A 1 51.62 21.06 2.98
CA MET A 1 51.01 20.29 4.09
C MET A 1 49.74 20.94 4.67
N SER A 2 49.28 22.09 4.15
CA SER A 2 48.09 22.81 4.63
C SER A 2 46.74 22.32 4.02
N ASP A 3 46.78 21.76 2.82
CA ASP A 3 45.52 21.41 2.10
C ASP A 3 44.81 20.15 2.64
N LEU A 4 45.54 19.20 3.23
CA LEU A 4 44.96 17.98 3.85
C LEU A 4 44.25 18.30 5.17
N ALA A 5 44.69 19.28 5.91
CA ALA A 5 44.06 19.70 7.16
C ALA A 5 42.73 20.44 6.93
N GLN A 6 42.60 21.19 5.83
CA GLN A 6 41.38 21.90 5.48
C GLN A 6 40.29 20.96 4.94
N SER A 7 40.65 19.87 4.24
CA SER A 7 39.69 18.89 3.74
C SER A 7 39.05 18.07 4.86
N LEU A 8 39.77 17.84 5.96
CA LEU A 8 39.26 17.11 7.14
C LEU A 8 38.34 17.95 8.03
N LEU A 9 38.52 19.29 8.02
CA LEU A 9 37.66 20.20 8.78
C LEU A 9 36.33 20.52 8.07
N GLN A 10 36.25 20.30 6.77
CA GLN A 10 35.02 20.53 5.99
C GLN A 10 34.05 19.37 6.00
N SER A 11 34.41 18.22 6.55
CA SER A 11 33.45 17.15 6.82
C SER A 11 32.62 17.50 8.06
N SER A 12 31.71 18.44 7.89
CA SER A 12 30.76 18.85 8.92
C SER A 12 30.11 17.61 9.55
N PRO A 13 30.09 17.48 10.89
CA PRO A 13 29.39 16.37 11.56
C PRO A 13 27.94 16.24 11.14
N ASN A 14 27.33 17.32 10.64
CA ASN A 14 26.00 17.35 10.09
C ASN A 14 25.86 16.59 8.74
N ALA A 15 26.94 16.44 7.98
CA ALA A 15 26.91 15.66 6.74
C ALA A 15 26.83 14.14 7.05
N ARG A 16 27.54 13.68 8.07
CA ARG A 16 27.48 12.29 8.53
C ARG A 16 26.14 11.94 9.20
N LEU A 17 25.54 12.89 9.93
CA LEU A 17 24.21 12.70 10.51
C LEU A 17 23.12 12.64 9.44
N ARG A 18 23.26 13.36 8.33
CA ARG A 18 22.34 13.27 7.19
C ARG A 18 22.43 11.94 6.44
N GLU A 19 23.59 11.31 6.43
CA GLU A 19 23.78 10.00 5.78
C GLU A 19 23.21 8.86 6.64
N LEU A 20 23.17 9.02 7.96
CA LEU A 20 22.57 8.07 8.90
C LEU A 20 21.05 8.21 8.99
N ASP A 21 20.50 9.36 8.63
CA ASP A 21 19.05 9.64 8.69
C ASP A 21 18.34 9.36 7.35
N GLN A 22 19.03 8.77 6.37
CA GLN A 22 18.36 8.19 5.24
C GLN A 22 17.59 6.96 5.74
N PRO A 23 16.25 7.01 5.75
CA PRO A 23 15.48 5.85 6.14
C PRO A 23 15.88 4.71 5.20
N ILE A 24 16.54 3.70 5.76
CA ILE A 24 16.77 2.40 5.10
C ILE A 24 15.37 1.79 4.88
N GLY A 25 14.58 2.46 4.08
CA GLY A 25 13.25 2.02 3.73
C GLY A 25 13.35 1.25 2.42
N VAL A 26 13.07 -0.02 2.46
CA VAL A 26 12.87 -0.86 1.28
C VAL A 26 11.85 -0.22 0.32
N LEU A 27 10.93 0.60 0.85
CA LEU A 27 9.86 1.29 0.12
C LEU A 27 10.35 2.24 -1.01
N PRO A 28 11.30 3.18 -0.78
CA PRO A 28 11.76 4.06 -1.86
C PRO A 28 12.56 3.31 -2.92
N LEU A 29 13.28 2.25 -2.55
CA LEU A 29 13.98 1.38 -3.51
C LEU A 29 12.99 0.57 -4.34
N LEU A 30 11.94 0.02 -3.72
CA LEU A 30 10.87 -0.69 -4.42
C LEU A 30 10.09 0.24 -5.35
N ARG A 31 9.77 1.47 -4.90
CA ARG A 31 9.09 2.46 -5.73
C ARG A 31 9.96 2.89 -6.91
N LYS A 32 11.26 3.10 -6.70
CA LYS A 32 12.20 3.46 -7.77
C LYS A 32 12.42 2.32 -8.76
N ALA A 33 12.48 1.08 -8.30
CA ALA A 33 12.57 -0.09 -9.16
C ALA A 33 11.30 -0.27 -10.01
N LEU A 34 10.11 -0.11 -9.42
CA LEU A 34 8.84 -0.22 -10.12
C LEU A 34 8.58 0.93 -11.10
N THR A 35 9.03 2.17 -10.79
CA THR A 35 8.91 3.30 -11.73
C THR A 35 9.91 3.23 -12.88
N HIS A 36 11.05 2.57 -12.68
CA HIS A 36 12.05 2.42 -13.73
C HIS A 36 11.64 1.39 -14.82
N TYR A 37 10.72 0.49 -14.50
CA TYR A 37 10.13 -0.45 -15.45
C TYR A 37 9.01 0.15 -16.31
N GLY A 38 8.85 1.48 -16.33
CA GLY A 38 8.23 2.28 -17.39
C GLY A 38 6.74 2.05 -17.69
N GLU A 39 6.10 1.05 -17.10
CA GLU A 39 4.72 0.70 -17.42
C GLU A 39 3.89 0.65 -16.14
N ALA A 40 2.97 1.61 -16.02
CA ALA A 40 2.06 1.78 -14.89
C ALA A 40 1.13 0.56 -14.61
N TRP A 41 1.13 -0.42 -15.49
CA TRP A 41 0.33 -1.64 -15.40
C TRP A 41 0.97 -2.76 -14.55
N MET A 42 2.28 -2.73 -14.35
CA MET A 42 2.99 -3.74 -13.54
C MET A 42 2.49 -3.77 -12.08
N PRO A 43 2.44 -2.65 -11.35
CA PRO A 43 1.87 -2.63 -10.01
C PRO A 43 0.38 -3.00 -10.00
N LEU A 44 -0.35 -2.66 -11.06
CA LEU A 44 -1.75 -3.04 -11.21
C LEU A 44 -1.88 -4.57 -11.30
N LEU A 45 -1.08 -5.23 -12.13
CA LEU A 45 -1.06 -6.69 -12.25
C LEU A 45 -0.70 -7.37 -10.93
N MET A 46 0.28 -6.84 -10.19
CA MET A 46 0.65 -7.38 -8.88
C MET A 46 -0.51 -7.30 -7.88
N VAL A 47 -1.22 -6.17 -7.84
CA VAL A 47 -2.37 -5.98 -6.96
C VAL A 47 -3.52 -6.90 -7.36
N PHE A 48 -3.83 -7.01 -8.66
CA PHE A 48 -4.87 -7.93 -9.14
C PHE A 48 -4.51 -9.40 -8.88
N GLY A 49 -3.24 -9.78 -9.07
CA GLY A 49 -2.75 -11.12 -8.74
C GLY A 49 -2.90 -11.45 -7.25
N ALA A 50 -2.57 -10.50 -6.38
CA ALA A 50 -2.74 -10.65 -4.94
C ALA A 50 -4.23 -10.74 -4.54
N ILE A 51 -5.10 -9.92 -5.13
CA ILE A 51 -6.56 -9.99 -4.92
C ILE A 51 -7.09 -11.36 -5.39
N GLY A 52 -6.66 -11.84 -6.55
CA GLY A 52 -7.04 -13.15 -7.08
C GLY A 52 -6.59 -14.30 -6.18
N ALA A 53 -5.39 -14.23 -5.62
CA ALA A 53 -4.89 -15.22 -4.66
C ALA A 53 -5.72 -15.24 -3.37
N VAL A 54 -6.10 -14.08 -2.83
CA VAL A 54 -6.97 -13.98 -1.66
C VAL A 54 -8.36 -14.51 -1.98
N ALA A 55 -8.94 -14.17 -3.15
CA ALA A 55 -10.24 -14.67 -3.57
C ALA A 55 -10.24 -16.19 -3.75
N TYR A 56 -9.17 -16.75 -4.30
CA TYR A 56 -9.01 -18.21 -4.41
C TYR A 56 -8.93 -18.88 -3.04
N ALA A 57 -8.18 -18.28 -2.10
CA ALA A 57 -8.09 -18.77 -0.73
C ALA A 57 -9.45 -18.69 -0.02
N ASP A 58 -10.19 -17.60 -0.18
CA ASP A 58 -11.52 -17.38 0.40
C ASP A 58 -12.53 -18.44 -0.11
N HIS A 59 -12.45 -18.78 -1.39
CA HIS A 59 -13.27 -19.84 -1.99
C HIS A 59 -12.93 -21.23 -1.43
N ARG A 60 -11.65 -21.50 -1.10
CA ARG A 60 -11.21 -22.81 -0.58
C ARG A 60 -11.50 -22.99 0.91
N VAL A 61 -11.48 -21.92 1.68
CA VAL A 61 -11.67 -21.92 3.13
C VAL A 61 -13.09 -21.45 3.46
N ALA A 62 -14.06 -22.27 3.14
CA ALA A 62 -15.49 -21.96 3.33
C ALA A 62 -15.93 -21.73 4.79
N SER A 63 -15.07 -22.04 5.78
CA SER A 63 -15.40 -21.95 7.21
C SER A 63 -15.04 -20.62 7.85
N VAL A 64 -14.18 -19.79 7.22
CA VAL A 64 -13.71 -18.53 7.78
C VAL A 64 -13.75 -17.45 6.71
N SER A 65 -14.39 -16.33 7.01
CA SER A 65 -14.40 -15.18 6.10
C SER A 65 -13.00 -14.52 6.08
N LEU A 66 -12.34 -14.59 4.93
CA LEU A 66 -11.02 -13.99 4.71
C LEU A 66 -11.10 -12.54 4.21
N VAL A 67 -12.26 -11.88 4.40
CA VAL A 67 -12.49 -10.52 3.89
C VAL A 67 -11.40 -9.53 4.31
N TYR A 68 -10.89 -9.65 5.53
CA TYR A 68 -9.82 -8.76 6.03
C TYR A 68 -8.47 -8.98 5.35
N LEU A 69 -8.25 -10.11 4.70
CA LEU A 69 -7.01 -10.38 3.99
C LEU A 69 -6.87 -9.50 2.73
N TYR A 70 -8.00 -9.00 2.18
CA TYR A 70 -8.00 -8.03 1.08
C TYR A 70 -7.38 -6.67 1.46
N ILE A 71 -7.22 -6.38 2.77
CA ILE A 71 -6.53 -5.16 3.24
C ILE A 71 -5.09 -5.09 2.73
N LEU A 72 -4.38 -6.22 2.68
CA LEU A 72 -2.99 -6.29 2.24
C LEU A 72 -2.80 -5.80 0.79
N PRO A 73 -3.45 -6.41 -0.22
CA PRO A 73 -3.32 -5.93 -1.61
C PRO A 73 -3.88 -4.51 -1.80
N LEU A 74 -4.91 -4.10 -1.05
CA LEU A 74 -5.44 -2.74 -1.11
C LEU A 74 -4.47 -1.71 -0.55
N ALA A 75 -3.79 -1.99 0.57
CA ALA A 75 -2.75 -1.12 1.13
C ALA A 75 -1.56 -0.99 0.17
N ILE A 76 -1.12 -2.09 -0.44
CA ILE A 76 -0.07 -2.07 -1.48
C ILE A 76 -0.55 -1.25 -2.69
N GLY A 77 -1.79 -1.47 -3.15
CA GLY A 77 -2.38 -0.70 -4.24
C GLY A 77 -2.45 0.80 -3.94
N ALA A 78 -2.79 1.17 -2.71
CA ALA A 78 -2.85 2.58 -2.29
C ALA A 78 -1.49 3.29 -2.32
N ILE A 79 -0.38 2.55 -2.22
CA ILE A 79 0.99 3.10 -2.30
C ILE A 79 1.37 3.41 -3.75
N PHE A 80 1.00 2.54 -4.70
CA PHE A 80 1.50 2.58 -6.07
C PHE A 80 0.50 3.13 -7.09
N LEU A 81 -0.80 3.03 -6.80
CA LEU A 81 -1.86 3.41 -7.71
C LEU A 81 -2.42 4.79 -7.40
N ARG A 82 -3.06 5.39 -8.40
CA ARG A 82 -3.79 6.66 -8.23
C ARG A 82 -4.98 6.46 -7.27
N PRO A 83 -5.35 7.48 -6.48
CA PRO A 83 -6.45 7.40 -5.53
C PRO A 83 -7.75 6.84 -6.14
N ALA A 84 -8.14 7.31 -7.31
CA ALA A 84 -9.35 6.87 -8.00
C ALA A 84 -9.35 5.35 -8.28
N ILE A 85 -8.20 4.80 -8.70
CA ILE A 85 -8.05 3.35 -8.96
C ILE A 85 -8.13 2.57 -7.65
N SER A 86 -7.47 3.06 -6.58
CA SER A 86 -7.49 2.40 -5.27
C SER A 86 -8.91 2.32 -4.69
N TYR A 87 -9.70 3.37 -4.81
CA TYR A 87 -11.11 3.35 -4.37
C TYR A 87 -11.98 2.44 -5.22
N SER A 88 -11.75 2.37 -6.55
CA SER A 88 -12.45 1.41 -7.42
C SER A 88 -12.14 -0.04 -7.07
N LEU A 89 -10.89 -0.32 -6.66
CA LEU A 89 -10.49 -1.64 -6.20
C LEU A 89 -11.21 -2.07 -4.91
N ILE A 90 -11.54 -1.13 -4.01
CA ILE A 90 -12.33 -1.44 -2.81
C ILE A 90 -13.69 -2.02 -3.20
N VAL A 91 -14.40 -1.34 -4.09
CA VAL A 91 -15.72 -1.81 -4.58
C VAL A 91 -15.57 -3.18 -5.24
N PHE A 92 -14.54 -3.36 -6.07
CA PHE A 92 -14.26 -4.63 -6.73
C PHE A 92 -13.98 -5.75 -5.72
N CYS A 93 -13.18 -5.51 -4.68
CA CYS A 93 -12.90 -6.52 -3.64
C CYS A 93 -14.15 -6.92 -2.86
N VAL A 94 -15.01 -5.94 -2.51
CA VAL A 94 -16.26 -6.22 -1.79
C VAL A 94 -17.22 -7.04 -2.65
N LEU A 95 -17.36 -6.70 -3.94
CA LEU A 95 -18.19 -7.46 -4.87
C LEU A 95 -17.65 -8.89 -5.08
N LEU A 96 -16.34 -9.02 -5.19
CA LEU A 96 -15.68 -10.31 -5.36
C LEU A 96 -15.90 -11.20 -4.12
N HIS A 97 -15.70 -10.61 -2.93
CA HIS A 97 -16.00 -11.31 -1.67
C HIS A 97 -17.46 -11.73 -1.58
N ASP A 98 -18.41 -10.84 -1.92
CA ASP A 98 -19.84 -11.15 -1.91
C ASP A 98 -20.20 -12.27 -2.88
N TYR A 99 -19.53 -12.32 -4.03
CA TYR A 99 -19.74 -13.37 -5.03
C TYR A 99 -19.27 -14.75 -4.56
N PHE A 100 -18.11 -14.81 -3.88
CA PHE A 100 -17.52 -16.07 -3.39
C PHE A 100 -18.01 -16.47 -2.00
N SER A 101 -18.65 -15.56 -1.27
CA SER A 101 -19.17 -15.84 0.07
C SER A 101 -20.35 -16.82 0.01
N PRO A 102 -20.41 -17.82 0.91
CA PRO A 102 -21.51 -18.78 0.93
C PRO A 102 -22.85 -18.06 1.21
N ARG A 103 -23.84 -18.33 0.37
CA ARG A 103 -25.17 -17.69 0.36
C ARG A 103 -26.05 -17.97 1.59
N SER A 104 -25.53 -18.62 2.63
CA SER A 104 -26.29 -19.05 3.82
C SER A 104 -26.56 -17.95 4.84
N ILE A 105 -26.07 -16.73 4.65
CA ILE A 105 -26.21 -15.63 5.60
C ILE A 105 -27.45 -14.81 5.28
N ASN A 106 -28.24 -14.46 6.31
CA ASN A 106 -29.43 -13.59 6.18
C ASN A 106 -29.07 -12.29 5.44
N PRO A 107 -29.90 -11.82 4.47
CA PRO A 107 -29.62 -10.67 3.64
C PRO A 107 -29.20 -9.39 4.40
N PRO A 108 -29.89 -9.00 5.50
CA PRO A 108 -29.52 -7.79 6.25
C PRO A 108 -28.13 -7.88 6.90
N ILE A 109 -27.76 -9.05 7.40
CA ILE A 109 -26.44 -9.29 8.01
C ILE A 109 -25.34 -9.19 6.94
N ARG A 110 -25.59 -9.72 5.76
CA ARG A 110 -24.68 -9.67 4.62
C ARG A 110 -24.44 -8.23 4.16
N ILE A 111 -25.48 -7.42 4.05
CA ILE A 111 -25.37 -6.00 3.69
C ILE A 111 -24.52 -5.24 4.73
N PHE A 112 -24.80 -5.46 6.01
CA PHE A 112 -24.05 -4.83 7.09
C PHE A 112 -22.56 -5.23 7.07
N HIS A 113 -22.26 -6.51 6.83
CA HIS A 113 -20.90 -7.01 6.74
C HIS A 113 -20.13 -6.39 5.55
N ASN A 114 -20.76 -6.33 4.38
CA ASN A 114 -20.17 -5.73 3.18
C ASN A 114 -19.93 -4.22 3.37
N LEU A 115 -20.88 -3.51 4.00
CA LEU A 115 -20.73 -2.10 4.30
C LEU A 115 -19.59 -1.84 5.29
N SER A 116 -19.50 -2.65 6.34
CA SER A 116 -18.41 -2.59 7.32
C SER A 116 -17.05 -2.85 6.68
N ALA A 117 -16.94 -3.87 5.82
CA ALA A 117 -15.72 -4.17 5.08
C ALA A 117 -15.32 -3.00 4.16
N MET A 118 -16.29 -2.42 3.44
CA MET A 118 -16.05 -1.27 2.56
C MET A 118 -15.53 -0.05 3.34
N LEU A 119 -16.09 0.24 4.51
CA LEU A 119 -15.64 1.33 5.37
C LEU A 119 -14.21 1.07 5.90
N CYS A 120 -13.91 -0.15 6.35
CA CYS A 120 -12.56 -0.52 6.79
C CYS A 120 -11.54 -0.37 5.66
N PHE A 121 -11.86 -0.83 4.46
CA PHE A 121 -10.97 -0.73 3.30
C PHE A 121 -10.76 0.72 2.89
N ALA A 122 -11.83 1.52 2.84
CA ALA A 122 -11.74 2.95 2.54
C ALA A 122 -10.87 3.69 3.57
N PHE A 123 -11.00 3.37 4.85
CA PHE A 123 -10.20 3.94 5.91
C PHE A 123 -8.71 3.59 5.75
N VAL A 124 -8.37 2.32 5.47
CA VAL A 124 -6.99 1.89 5.25
C VAL A 124 -6.37 2.59 4.05
N VAL A 125 -7.09 2.66 2.92
CA VAL A 125 -6.62 3.36 1.72
C VAL A 125 -6.42 4.84 2.01
N TYR A 126 -7.37 5.51 2.67
CA TYR A 126 -7.28 6.91 3.04
C TYR A 126 -6.06 7.20 3.92
N VAL A 127 -5.88 6.43 5.00
CA VAL A 127 -4.75 6.61 5.94
C VAL A 127 -3.42 6.40 5.22
N THR A 128 -3.33 5.36 4.38
CA THR A 128 -2.11 5.06 3.61
C THR A 128 -1.76 6.22 2.68
N GLN A 129 -2.73 6.76 1.95
CA GLN A 129 -2.51 7.89 1.03
C GLN A 129 -2.12 9.17 1.78
N ARG A 130 -2.79 9.47 2.90
CA ARG A 130 -2.45 10.63 3.75
C ARG A 130 -1.06 10.52 4.34
N TYR A 131 -0.66 9.33 4.77
CA TYR A 131 0.70 9.10 5.27
C TYR A 131 1.76 9.37 4.19
N ILE A 132 1.51 8.93 2.96
CA ILE A 132 2.42 9.19 1.83
C ILE A 132 2.51 10.68 1.52
N GLU A 133 1.37 11.38 1.43
CA GLU A 133 1.33 12.83 1.20
C GLU A 133 2.10 13.62 2.27
N LEU A 134 1.90 13.28 3.54
CA LEU A 134 2.60 13.92 4.66
C LEU A 134 4.10 13.69 4.56
N ARG A 135 4.52 12.48 4.25
CA ARG A 135 5.93 12.14 4.09
C ARG A 135 6.58 12.88 2.92
N GLU A 136 5.88 13.02 1.80
CA GLU A 136 6.37 13.78 0.65
C GLU A 136 6.47 15.29 0.96
N ARG A 137 5.54 15.84 1.74
CA ARG A 137 5.61 17.23 2.19
C ARG A 137 6.79 17.47 3.12
N LEU A 138 7.03 16.59 4.09
CA LEU A 138 8.15 16.67 5.00
C LEU A 138 9.49 16.58 4.26
N ALA A 139 9.61 15.70 3.27
CA ALA A 139 10.82 15.57 2.46
C ALA A 139 11.14 16.79 1.59
N LYS A 140 10.15 17.66 1.30
CA LYS A 140 10.34 18.91 0.55
C LYS A 140 10.78 20.08 1.43
N ILE A 141 10.62 19.98 2.75
CA ILE A 141 10.94 21.05 3.71
C ILE A 141 12.38 20.88 4.24
N VAL A 142 12.93 19.69 4.14
CA VAL A 142 14.33 19.37 4.51
C VAL A 142 15.26 19.48 3.30
#